data_d3c0cefcc439f9a953f5f72bfb399a8c
#
_entry.id   d3c0cefcc439f9a953f5f72bfb399a8c
#
_cell.length_a   1.000
_cell.length_b   1.000
_cell.length_c   1.000
_cell.angle_alpha   90.00
_cell.angle_beta   90.00
_cell.angle_gamma   90.00
#
_symmetry.space_group_name_H-M   'P 1'
#
loop_
_entity.id
_entity.type
_entity.pdbx_description
1 polymer ?
#
loop_
_entity_poly.entity_id
_entity_poly.type
_entity_poly.pdbx_seq_one_letter_code
_entity_poly.pdbx_strand_id
1 'polypeptide(L)'
;KQANCLQCNPKAIASLKRQASPGEVYIAVSPSQLLAKISLIENASDIIQQLNSENHAEINDWALAMTGCTDSIGQMENHLQQRLADYQVPRKLTSDGKTTKASGVYHVDVHDALEVINEMPFTLSEIDNAVMDDFHARYSDKQLREQQQAEQLAIEEAARKQAELAEQARQKQAKLEEQRQLQQQAKQQKLAQKQQRQQQFDAKKAQKQQKIATQVKHSPLEGTLVATPKSSSIR
;
A
#
# COMPACT_ATOMS: atom_id res chain seq x y z
N LYS A 1 -23.34 43.48 -5.58
CA LYS A 1 -21.97 42.99 -5.39
C LYS A 1 -21.08 44.23 -5.27
N GLN A 2 -20.75 44.68 -4.05
CA GLN A 2 -19.73 45.72 -3.84
C GLN A 2 -18.41 45.13 -4.33
N ALA A 3 -17.85 45.71 -5.37
CA ALA A 3 -16.49 45.42 -5.81
C ALA A 3 -15.56 45.71 -4.62
N ASN A 4 -14.72 44.76 -4.23
CA ASN A 4 -13.68 44.96 -3.26
C ASN A 4 -12.66 45.96 -3.79
N CYS A 5 -12.98 47.23 -3.67
CA CYS A 5 -12.04 48.31 -4.01
C CYS A 5 -10.89 48.26 -3.02
N LEU A 6 -9.68 48.02 -3.52
CA LEU A 6 -8.46 47.95 -2.70
C LEU A 6 -8.27 49.22 -1.87
N GLN A 7 -8.67 50.39 -2.38
CA GLN A 7 -8.58 51.67 -1.68
C GLN A 7 -9.61 51.83 -0.57
N CYS A 8 -10.71 51.07 -0.54
CA CYS A 8 -11.79 51.20 0.43
C CYS A 8 -11.79 50.06 1.47
N ASN A 9 -10.92 49.04 1.34
CA ASN A 9 -10.86 47.92 2.25
C ASN A 9 -9.61 48.01 3.16
N PRO A 10 -9.76 48.46 4.45
CA PRO A 10 -8.62 48.63 5.34
C PRO A 10 -7.80 47.33 5.54
N LYS A 11 -8.45 46.18 5.51
CA LYS A 11 -7.77 44.85 5.61
C LYS A 11 -6.91 44.56 4.40
N ALA A 12 -7.38 44.89 3.18
CA ALA A 12 -6.59 44.72 1.96
C ALA A 12 -5.40 45.67 1.92
N ILE A 13 -5.56 46.91 2.38
CA ILE A 13 -4.47 47.88 2.49
C ILE A 13 -3.44 47.40 3.54
N ALA A 14 -3.86 46.92 4.71
CA ALA A 14 -2.98 46.37 5.72
C ALA A 14 -2.19 45.14 5.22
N SER A 15 -2.86 44.24 4.47
CA SER A 15 -2.23 43.10 3.85
C SER A 15 -1.16 43.50 2.81
N LEU A 16 -1.48 44.49 1.96
CA LEU A 16 -0.52 44.99 0.96
C LEU A 16 0.68 45.69 1.61
N LYS A 17 0.44 46.47 2.67
CA LYS A 17 1.53 47.10 3.45
C LYS A 17 2.43 46.03 4.07
N ARG A 18 1.85 45.00 4.72
CA ARG A 18 2.61 43.89 5.30
C ARG A 18 3.39 43.12 4.22
N GLN A 19 2.83 42.95 3.03
CA GLN A 19 3.54 42.28 1.93
C GLN A 19 4.85 42.96 1.53
N ALA A 20 4.90 44.29 1.63
CA ALA A 20 6.06 45.10 1.26
C ALA A 20 6.84 45.62 2.49
N SER A 21 6.54 45.16 3.70
CA SER A 21 7.27 45.58 4.90
C SER A 21 8.49 44.69 5.15
N PRO A 22 9.61 45.29 5.58
CA PRO A 22 10.75 44.52 6.05
C PRO A 22 10.40 43.85 7.39
N GLY A 23 11.15 42.79 7.72
CA GLY A 23 11.03 42.09 8.96
C GLY A 23 12.02 40.97 9.12
N GLU A 24 11.87 40.21 10.20
CA GLU A 24 12.77 39.10 10.50
C GLU A 24 12.09 37.76 10.26
N VAL A 25 12.82 36.85 9.61
CA VAL A 25 12.50 35.44 9.54
C VAL A 25 13.32 34.68 10.57
N TYR A 26 12.72 33.74 11.24
CA TYR A 26 13.45 32.85 12.15
C TYR A 26 13.09 31.39 11.93
N ILE A 27 14.06 30.52 12.25
CA ILE A 27 13.85 29.10 12.43
C ILE A 27 14.12 28.78 13.90
N ALA A 28 13.11 28.24 14.57
CA ALA A 28 13.25 27.59 15.86
C ALA A 28 13.01 26.09 15.70
N VAL A 29 13.79 25.26 16.37
CA VAL A 29 13.67 23.81 16.32
C VAL A 29 13.32 23.23 17.67
N SER A 30 12.55 22.15 17.70
CA SER A 30 12.32 21.33 18.87
C SER A 30 13.07 20.01 18.73
N PRO A 31 14.17 19.82 19.46
CA PRO A 31 14.96 18.59 19.39
C PRO A 31 14.19 17.33 19.84
N SER A 32 13.23 17.49 20.77
CA SER A 32 12.44 16.36 21.28
C SER A 32 11.37 15.87 20.29
N GLN A 33 10.76 16.81 19.54
CA GLN A 33 9.70 16.50 18.59
C GLN A 33 10.18 16.41 17.14
N LEU A 34 11.40 16.83 16.87
CA LEU A 34 11.99 16.92 15.51
C LEU A 34 11.11 17.75 14.58
N LEU A 35 10.70 18.93 15.06
CA LEU A 35 9.87 19.88 14.34
C LEU A 35 10.59 21.21 14.23
N ALA A 36 10.42 21.88 13.10
CA ALA A 36 10.88 23.23 12.86
C ALA A 36 9.71 24.22 12.88
N LYS A 37 9.86 25.32 13.57
CA LYS A 37 8.97 26.47 13.54
C LYS A 37 9.61 27.55 12.69
N ILE A 38 8.98 27.90 11.58
CA ILE A 38 9.45 28.95 10.65
C ILE A 38 8.37 30.03 10.62
N SER A 39 8.73 31.26 10.92
CA SER A 39 7.78 32.36 10.92
C SER A 39 8.48 33.68 10.70
N LEU A 40 7.67 34.70 10.43
CA LEU A 40 8.11 36.07 10.20
C LEU A 40 7.48 36.97 11.22
N ILE A 41 8.30 37.82 11.83
CA ILE A 41 7.91 38.78 12.83
C ILE A 41 8.65 40.10 12.62
N GLU A 42 8.25 41.14 13.37
CA GLU A 42 8.92 42.43 13.32
C GLU A 42 10.25 42.41 14.09
N ASN A 43 10.32 41.62 15.17
CA ASN A 43 11.51 41.47 16.00
C ASN A 43 11.54 40.10 16.67
N ALA A 44 12.64 39.36 16.53
CA ALA A 44 12.84 38.00 17.00
C ALA A 44 13.50 37.89 18.40
N SER A 45 13.89 39.00 19.05
CA SER A 45 14.76 38.98 20.24
C SER A 45 14.28 38.08 21.38
N ASP A 46 12.97 37.98 21.63
CA ASP A 46 12.40 37.21 22.76
C ASP A 46 11.56 36.02 22.30
N ILE A 47 11.62 35.68 21.02
CA ILE A 47 10.70 34.71 20.41
C ILE A 47 10.78 33.32 21.06
N ILE A 48 11.98 32.85 21.39
CA ILE A 48 12.17 31.54 22.01
C ILE A 48 11.57 31.47 23.40
N GLN A 49 11.78 32.54 24.20
CA GLN A 49 11.17 32.61 25.51
C GLN A 49 9.63 32.63 25.42
N GLN A 50 9.09 33.36 24.44
CA GLN A 50 7.65 33.40 24.20
C GLN A 50 7.13 32.02 23.77
N LEU A 51 7.72 31.36 22.76
CA LEU A 51 7.31 30.06 22.31
C LEU A 51 7.28 28.99 23.41
N ASN A 52 8.32 29.00 24.26
CA ASN A 52 8.43 28.06 25.38
C ASN A 52 7.46 28.39 26.52
N SER A 53 7.27 29.67 26.87
CA SER A 53 6.33 30.08 27.91
C SER A 53 4.87 29.84 27.53
N GLU A 54 4.52 30.04 26.27
CA GLU A 54 3.19 29.78 25.73
C GLU A 54 2.94 28.30 25.42
N ASN A 55 3.94 27.43 25.57
CA ASN A 55 3.89 26.03 25.18
C ASN A 55 3.40 25.87 23.72
N HIS A 56 4.00 26.67 22.82
CA HIS A 56 3.56 26.77 21.43
C HIS A 56 3.53 25.43 20.74
N ALA A 57 2.40 25.06 20.15
CA ALA A 57 2.18 23.77 19.51
C ALA A 57 2.28 22.56 20.47
N GLU A 58 2.05 22.78 21.78
CA GLU A 58 2.24 21.80 22.85
C GLU A 58 3.72 21.38 23.01
N ILE A 59 4.64 22.32 22.74
CA ILE A 59 6.09 22.13 22.79
C ILE A 59 6.71 23.25 23.63
N ASN A 60 7.68 22.91 24.49
CA ASN A 60 8.34 23.82 25.43
C ASN A 60 9.89 23.75 25.36
N ASP A 61 10.45 23.09 24.36
CA ASP A 61 11.89 22.91 24.14
C ASP A 61 12.38 23.59 22.86
N TRP A 62 11.71 24.66 22.43
CA TRP A 62 12.15 25.40 21.26
C TRP A 62 13.53 26.03 21.50
N ALA A 63 14.42 25.84 20.55
CA ALA A 63 15.75 26.47 20.47
C ALA A 63 15.87 27.25 19.16
N LEU A 64 16.51 28.43 19.21
CA LEU A 64 16.73 29.23 18.01
C LEU A 64 17.84 28.62 17.17
N ALA A 65 17.51 28.29 15.91
CA ALA A 65 18.49 27.80 14.96
C ALA A 65 19.08 28.93 14.11
N MET A 66 18.22 29.88 13.69
CA MET A 66 18.69 31.02 12.91
C MET A 66 17.69 32.17 12.93
N THR A 67 18.21 33.39 12.68
CA THR A 67 17.44 34.59 12.31
C THR A 67 18.04 35.29 11.11
N GLY A 68 17.22 36.06 10.41
CA GLY A 68 17.68 36.90 9.31
C GLY A 68 16.60 37.88 8.87
N CYS A 69 17.00 38.86 8.07
CA CYS A 69 16.15 39.96 7.62
C CYS A 69 15.67 39.74 6.21
N THR A 70 14.43 40.12 5.93
CA THR A 70 13.83 40.16 4.59
C THR A 70 13.20 41.54 4.36
N ASP A 71 13.26 42.02 3.13
CA ASP A 71 12.63 43.28 2.72
C ASP A 71 11.11 43.14 2.54
N SER A 72 10.59 41.91 2.49
CA SER A 72 9.18 41.64 2.19
C SER A 72 8.66 40.43 2.96
N ILE A 73 8.12 40.68 4.16
CA ILE A 73 7.52 39.65 5.02
C ILE A 73 6.46 38.84 4.25
N GLY A 74 5.53 39.51 3.56
CA GLY A 74 4.42 38.79 2.94
C GLY A 74 4.83 37.94 1.73
N GLN A 75 5.85 38.34 0.96
CA GLN A 75 6.36 37.51 -0.13
C GLN A 75 7.07 36.28 0.43
N MET A 76 7.91 36.46 1.44
CA MET A 76 8.58 35.35 2.13
C MET A 76 7.56 34.39 2.77
N GLU A 77 6.52 34.91 3.45
CA GLU A 77 5.47 34.08 4.06
C GLU A 77 4.73 33.24 3.01
N ASN A 78 4.35 33.83 1.89
CA ASN A 78 3.69 33.11 0.81
C ASN A 78 4.60 32.04 0.19
N HIS A 79 5.89 32.38 0.01
CA HIS A 79 6.88 31.44 -0.53
C HIS A 79 7.05 30.24 0.39
N LEU A 80 7.27 30.47 1.69
CA LEU A 80 7.40 29.41 2.69
C LEU A 80 6.15 28.54 2.78
N GLN A 81 4.96 29.14 2.76
CA GLN A 81 3.70 28.39 2.79
C GLN A 81 3.53 27.48 1.56
N GLN A 82 3.96 27.94 0.38
CA GLN A 82 3.89 27.12 -0.84
C GLN A 82 4.93 26.02 -0.87
N ARG A 83 6.18 26.34 -0.52
CA ARG A 83 7.31 25.39 -0.61
C ARG A 83 7.28 24.33 0.48
N LEU A 84 6.78 24.66 1.66
CA LEU A 84 6.72 23.78 2.83
C LEU A 84 5.32 23.22 3.12
N ALA A 85 4.37 23.37 2.18
CA ALA A 85 2.99 22.91 2.37
C ALA A 85 2.88 21.43 2.77
N ASP A 86 3.64 20.56 2.10
CA ASP A 86 3.62 19.11 2.33
C ASP A 86 4.26 18.68 3.66
N TYR A 87 5.09 19.54 4.24
CA TYR A 87 5.76 19.30 5.53
C TYR A 87 5.00 19.87 6.71
N GLN A 88 3.88 20.58 6.47
CA GLN A 88 3.14 21.27 7.53
C GLN A 88 2.47 20.26 8.49
N VAL A 89 2.77 20.40 9.78
CA VAL A 89 2.19 19.56 10.82
C VAL A 89 0.98 20.30 11.44
N PRO A 90 -0.22 19.70 11.44
CA PRO A 90 -1.39 20.27 12.09
C PRO A 90 -1.23 20.16 13.62
N ARG A 91 -0.80 21.23 14.27
CA ARG A 91 -0.70 21.35 15.73
C ARG A 91 -1.74 22.34 16.26
N LYS A 92 -2.05 22.22 17.52
CA LYS A 92 -2.97 23.12 18.21
C LYS A 92 -2.18 24.09 19.08
N LEU A 93 -2.65 25.31 19.13
CA LEU A 93 -2.21 26.31 20.07
C LEU A 93 -3.39 26.64 21.00
N THR A 94 -3.22 26.44 22.29
CA THR A 94 -4.24 26.80 23.28
C THR A 94 -3.76 28.04 24.03
N SER A 95 -4.42 29.16 23.81
CA SER A 95 -4.18 30.41 24.55
C SER A 95 -5.51 30.92 25.06
N ASP A 96 -5.54 31.37 26.31
CA ASP A 96 -6.74 31.93 26.96
C ASP A 96 -8.00 31.06 26.83
N GLY A 97 -7.84 29.74 26.93
CA GLY A 97 -8.94 28.79 26.81
C GLY A 97 -9.50 28.62 25.38
N LYS A 98 -8.89 29.29 24.39
CA LYS A 98 -9.23 29.13 22.98
C LYS A 98 -8.18 28.26 22.28
N THR A 99 -8.64 27.24 21.56
CA THR A 99 -7.78 26.39 20.77
C THR A 99 -7.80 26.88 19.32
N THR A 100 -6.64 27.25 18.80
CA THR A 100 -6.41 27.64 17.41
C THR A 100 -5.42 26.71 16.76
N LYS A 101 -5.34 26.75 15.41
CA LYS A 101 -4.33 25.99 14.68
C LYS A 101 -2.99 26.73 14.80
N ALA A 102 -1.96 26.05 15.29
CA ALA A 102 -0.60 26.58 15.25
C ALA A 102 -0.13 26.63 13.78
N SER A 103 0.33 27.80 13.35
CA SER A 103 0.84 28.00 11.98
C SER A 103 2.37 27.93 11.96
N GLY A 104 2.93 27.60 10.80
CA GLY A 104 4.38 27.64 10.59
C GLY A 104 5.17 26.57 11.35
N VAL A 105 4.55 25.43 11.68
CA VAL A 105 5.22 24.26 12.26
C VAL A 105 5.32 23.18 11.21
N TYR A 106 6.53 22.68 10.97
CA TYR A 106 6.84 21.77 9.88
C TYR A 106 7.69 20.58 10.36
N HIS A 107 7.47 19.43 9.74
CA HIS A 107 8.34 18.26 9.87
C HIS A 107 9.35 18.27 8.71
N VAL A 108 10.37 19.09 8.85
CA VAL A 108 11.39 19.34 7.82
C VAL A 108 12.75 19.46 8.49
N ASP A 109 13.79 19.04 7.79
CA ASP A 109 15.17 19.28 8.23
C ASP A 109 15.48 20.79 8.24
N VAL A 110 16.30 21.22 9.20
CA VAL A 110 16.64 22.64 9.35
C VAL A 110 17.46 23.18 8.18
N HIS A 111 18.32 22.35 7.57
CA HIS A 111 19.09 22.74 6.39
C HIS A 111 18.21 22.86 5.15
N ASP A 112 17.25 21.93 4.95
CA ASP A 112 16.28 22.02 3.86
C ASP A 112 15.38 23.25 4.03
N ALA A 113 14.99 23.58 5.28
CA ALA A 113 14.23 24.78 5.59
C ALA A 113 15.02 26.05 5.25
N LEU A 114 16.32 26.08 5.58
CA LEU A 114 17.21 27.19 5.24
C LEU A 114 17.42 27.35 3.73
N GLU A 115 17.52 26.24 2.98
CA GLU A 115 17.59 26.27 1.51
C GLU A 115 16.35 26.94 0.92
N VAL A 116 15.15 26.59 1.40
CA VAL A 116 13.91 27.23 0.96
C VAL A 116 13.87 28.72 1.26
N ILE A 117 14.38 29.16 2.42
CA ILE A 117 14.50 30.60 2.76
C ILE A 117 15.46 31.29 1.79
N ASN A 118 16.59 30.67 1.46
CA ASN A 118 17.61 31.21 0.55
C ASN A 118 17.15 31.34 -0.92
N GLU A 119 16.02 30.74 -1.30
CA GLU A 119 15.41 30.97 -2.63
C GLU A 119 14.87 32.41 -2.79
N MET A 120 14.72 33.13 -1.67
CA MET A 120 14.24 34.51 -1.63
C MET A 120 15.33 35.47 -1.19
N PRO A 121 15.26 36.78 -1.54
CA PRO A 121 16.15 37.80 -0.99
C PRO A 121 16.09 37.85 0.54
N PHE A 122 17.19 37.52 1.18
CA PHE A 122 17.30 37.37 2.62
C PHE A 122 18.74 37.67 3.07
N THR A 123 18.87 38.27 4.23
CA THR A 123 20.18 38.55 4.86
C THR A 123 20.24 37.82 6.22
N LEU A 124 21.11 36.83 6.31
CA LEU A 124 21.36 36.11 7.54
C LEU A 124 21.88 37.06 8.63
N SER A 125 21.25 37.05 9.79
CA SER A 125 21.64 37.86 10.94
C SER A 125 22.40 37.04 11.97
N GLU A 126 21.87 35.89 12.34
CA GLU A 126 22.44 35.00 13.33
C GLU A 126 22.17 33.53 12.96
N ILE A 127 23.10 32.65 13.26
CA ILE A 127 22.97 31.20 13.09
C ILE A 127 23.64 30.48 14.25
N ASP A 128 22.93 29.55 14.86
CA ASP A 128 23.48 28.63 15.85
C ASP A 128 23.75 27.27 15.20
N ASN A 129 24.98 27.10 14.72
CA ASN A 129 25.39 25.86 14.05
C ASN A 129 25.28 24.64 14.99
N ALA A 130 25.49 24.79 16.31
CA ALA A 130 25.40 23.66 17.24
C ALA A 130 23.95 23.15 17.36
N VAL A 131 23.00 24.07 17.40
CA VAL A 131 21.55 23.73 17.41
C VAL A 131 21.16 23.09 16.06
N MET A 132 21.62 23.64 14.96
CA MET A 132 21.33 23.11 13.63
C MET A 132 21.89 21.70 13.43
N ASP A 133 23.16 21.49 13.77
CA ASP A 133 23.83 20.19 13.61
C ASP A 133 23.22 19.11 14.51
N ASP A 134 22.91 19.42 15.77
CA ASP A 134 22.24 18.48 16.68
C ASP A 134 20.84 18.10 16.17
N PHE A 135 20.08 19.07 15.70
CA PHE A 135 18.75 18.81 15.13
C PHE A 135 18.84 17.96 13.86
N HIS A 136 19.73 18.33 12.93
CA HIS A 136 19.97 17.59 11.68
C HIS A 136 20.36 16.14 11.95
N ALA A 137 21.30 15.90 12.86
CA ALA A 137 21.72 14.55 13.22
C ALA A 137 20.56 13.69 13.72
N ARG A 138 19.77 14.22 14.65
CA ARG A 138 18.58 13.52 15.20
C ARG A 138 17.51 13.28 14.14
N TYR A 139 17.28 14.27 13.28
CA TYR A 139 16.29 14.18 12.21
C TYR A 139 16.67 13.10 11.19
N SER A 140 17.92 13.09 10.77
CA SER A 140 18.48 12.09 9.84
C SER A 140 18.44 10.68 10.42
N ASP A 141 18.81 10.52 11.68
CA ASP A 141 18.74 9.24 12.39
C ASP A 141 17.31 8.69 12.46
N LYS A 142 16.32 9.57 12.69
CA LYS A 142 14.91 9.18 12.70
C LYS A 142 14.47 8.72 11.32
N GLN A 143 14.77 9.50 10.28
CA GLN A 143 14.42 9.13 8.91
C GLN A 143 15.02 7.78 8.50
N LEU A 144 16.28 7.55 8.84
CA LEU A 144 16.95 6.28 8.55
C LEU A 144 16.25 5.10 9.23
N ARG A 145 15.86 5.26 10.50
CA ARG A 145 15.11 4.22 11.24
C ARG A 145 13.73 3.96 10.62
N GLU A 146 13.00 5.01 10.25
CA GLU A 146 11.69 4.89 9.60
C GLU A 146 11.81 4.19 8.24
N GLN A 147 12.83 4.52 7.46
CA GLN A 147 13.11 3.86 6.19
C GLN A 147 13.44 2.38 6.37
N GLN A 148 14.30 2.02 7.33
CA GLN A 148 14.63 0.63 7.63
C GLN A 148 13.40 -0.18 8.08
N GLN A 149 12.55 0.41 8.91
CA GLN A 149 11.31 -0.23 9.34
C GLN A 149 10.33 -0.45 8.17
N ALA A 150 10.19 0.56 7.31
CA ALA A 150 9.35 0.44 6.11
C ALA A 150 9.84 -0.66 5.16
N GLU A 151 11.16 -0.75 4.97
CA GLU A 151 11.78 -1.81 4.15
C GLU A 151 11.56 -3.20 4.75
N GLN A 152 11.73 -3.35 6.07
CA GLN A 152 11.47 -4.62 6.75
C GLN A 152 10.01 -5.07 6.63
N LEU A 153 9.07 -4.14 6.82
CA LEU A 153 7.65 -4.42 6.63
C LEU A 153 7.31 -4.82 5.19
N ALA A 154 7.92 -4.17 4.21
CA ALA A 154 7.73 -4.52 2.80
C ALA A 154 8.26 -5.93 2.47
N ILE A 155 9.42 -6.31 3.03
CA ILE A 155 10.00 -7.66 2.88
C ILE A 155 9.08 -8.70 3.53
N GLU A 156 8.59 -8.45 4.74
CA GLU A 156 7.69 -9.36 5.46
C GLU A 156 6.36 -9.55 4.70
N GLU A 157 5.79 -8.46 4.20
CA GLU A 157 4.56 -8.53 3.40
C GLU A 157 4.76 -9.32 2.09
N ALA A 158 5.90 -9.12 1.42
CA ALA A 158 6.24 -9.87 0.22
C ALA A 158 6.40 -11.37 0.51
N ALA A 159 7.08 -11.73 1.60
CA ALA A 159 7.24 -13.12 2.05
C ALA A 159 5.89 -13.77 2.38
N ARG A 160 4.99 -13.05 3.07
CA ARG A 160 3.64 -13.51 3.36
C ARG A 160 2.83 -13.77 2.09
N LYS A 161 2.87 -12.86 1.12
CA LYS A 161 2.20 -13.05 -0.18
C LYS A 161 2.74 -14.28 -0.95
N GLN A 162 4.06 -14.48 -0.92
CA GLN A 162 4.66 -15.66 -1.54
C GLN A 162 4.24 -16.97 -0.86
N ALA A 163 4.20 -16.99 0.47
CA ALA A 163 3.73 -18.15 1.23
C ALA A 163 2.27 -18.49 0.90
N GLU A 164 1.40 -17.49 0.83
CA GLU A 164 0.00 -17.68 0.47
C GLU A 164 -0.17 -18.23 -0.96
N LEU A 165 0.58 -17.70 -1.92
CA LEU A 165 0.58 -18.21 -3.30
C LEU A 165 1.07 -19.65 -3.38
N ALA A 166 2.12 -19.99 -2.62
CA ALA A 166 2.64 -21.36 -2.56
C ALA A 166 1.62 -22.33 -1.96
N GLU A 167 0.90 -21.91 -0.92
CA GLU A 167 -0.17 -22.71 -0.31
C GLU A 167 -1.33 -22.93 -1.27
N GLN A 168 -1.80 -21.87 -1.96
CA GLN A 168 -2.82 -21.99 -3.00
C GLN A 168 -2.40 -22.94 -4.13
N ALA A 169 -1.13 -22.88 -4.55
CA ALA A 169 -0.60 -23.80 -5.56
C ALA A 169 -0.62 -25.25 -5.07
N ARG A 170 -0.21 -25.52 -3.82
CA ARG A 170 -0.28 -26.87 -3.20
C ARG A 170 -1.73 -27.39 -3.14
N GLN A 171 -2.68 -26.54 -2.73
CA GLN A 171 -4.10 -26.92 -2.66
C GLN A 171 -4.65 -27.24 -4.06
N LYS A 172 -4.28 -26.48 -5.09
CA LYS A 172 -4.68 -26.77 -6.48
C LYS A 172 -4.09 -28.09 -6.98
N GLN A 173 -2.83 -28.36 -6.67
CA GLN A 173 -2.19 -29.63 -7.02
C GLN A 173 -2.86 -30.82 -6.33
N ALA A 174 -3.13 -30.71 -5.04
CA ALA A 174 -3.81 -31.77 -4.27
C ALA A 174 -5.21 -32.07 -4.84
N LYS A 175 -6.00 -31.06 -5.19
CA LYS A 175 -7.31 -31.24 -5.83
C LYS A 175 -7.20 -31.91 -7.19
N LEU A 176 -6.22 -31.54 -7.98
CA LEU A 176 -5.99 -32.16 -9.31
C LEU A 176 -5.58 -33.62 -9.18
N GLU A 177 -4.79 -33.95 -8.19
CA GLU A 177 -4.34 -35.32 -7.92
C GLU A 177 -5.50 -36.20 -7.44
N GLU A 178 -6.33 -35.68 -6.53
CA GLU A 178 -7.57 -36.33 -6.10
C GLU A 178 -8.51 -36.61 -7.29
N GLN A 179 -8.70 -35.63 -8.15
CA GLN A 179 -9.53 -35.78 -9.36
C GLN A 179 -8.97 -36.86 -10.31
N ARG A 180 -7.64 -36.93 -10.47
CA ARG A 180 -6.99 -37.99 -11.26
C ARG A 180 -7.20 -39.37 -10.63
N GLN A 181 -7.10 -39.50 -9.31
CA GLN A 181 -7.35 -40.77 -8.63
C GLN A 181 -8.81 -41.23 -8.78
N LEU A 182 -9.76 -40.33 -8.61
CA LEU A 182 -11.19 -40.62 -8.83
C LEU A 182 -11.47 -41.09 -10.29
N GLN A 183 -10.86 -40.41 -11.27
CA GLN A 183 -10.97 -40.84 -12.67
C GLN A 183 -10.38 -42.23 -12.92
N GLN A 184 -9.24 -42.53 -12.30
CA GLN A 184 -8.61 -43.87 -12.43
C GLN A 184 -9.48 -44.93 -11.77
N GLN A 185 -10.02 -44.69 -10.59
CA GLN A 185 -10.95 -45.62 -9.93
C GLN A 185 -12.22 -45.86 -10.76
N ALA A 186 -12.80 -44.79 -11.30
CA ALA A 186 -13.98 -44.90 -12.16
C ALA A 186 -13.69 -45.72 -13.46
N LYS A 187 -12.49 -45.56 -14.05
CA LYS A 187 -12.07 -46.37 -15.21
C LYS A 187 -11.90 -47.83 -14.83
N GLN A 188 -11.28 -48.12 -13.68
CA GLN A 188 -11.10 -49.50 -13.20
C GLN A 188 -12.44 -50.19 -12.91
N GLN A 189 -13.38 -49.48 -12.25
CA GLN A 189 -14.73 -49.99 -11.99
C GLN A 189 -15.49 -50.31 -13.31
N LYS A 190 -15.43 -49.42 -14.30
CA LYS A 190 -16.02 -49.66 -15.62
C LYS A 190 -15.43 -50.88 -16.29
N LEU A 191 -14.11 -51.06 -16.20
CA LEU A 191 -13.42 -52.22 -16.80
C LEU A 191 -13.85 -53.52 -16.09
N ALA A 192 -13.86 -53.53 -14.76
CA ALA A 192 -14.34 -54.69 -13.96
C ALA A 192 -15.79 -55.04 -14.28
N GLN A 193 -16.67 -54.04 -14.37
CA GLN A 193 -18.06 -54.25 -14.76
C GLN A 193 -18.21 -54.84 -16.17
N LYS A 194 -17.37 -54.37 -17.11
CA LYS A 194 -17.34 -54.88 -18.47
C LYS A 194 -16.90 -56.35 -18.51
N GLN A 195 -15.86 -56.69 -17.73
CA GLN A 195 -15.39 -58.08 -17.60
C GLN A 195 -16.45 -59.01 -16.98
N GLN A 196 -17.14 -58.56 -15.93
CA GLN A 196 -18.25 -59.33 -15.33
C GLN A 196 -19.37 -59.55 -16.29
N ARG A 197 -19.79 -58.55 -17.08
CA ARG A 197 -20.81 -58.72 -18.13
C ARG A 197 -20.38 -59.75 -19.20
N GLN A 198 -19.10 -59.68 -19.59
CA GLN A 198 -18.58 -60.65 -20.56
C GLN A 198 -18.58 -62.05 -20.02
N GLN A 199 -18.15 -62.28 -18.77
CA GLN A 199 -18.20 -63.60 -18.10
C GLN A 199 -19.63 -64.13 -17.99
N GLN A 200 -20.59 -63.27 -17.62
CA GLN A 200 -21.99 -63.67 -17.57
C GLN A 200 -22.55 -64.05 -18.94
N PHE A 201 -22.16 -63.31 -19.96
CA PHE A 201 -22.53 -63.64 -21.36
C PHE A 201 -21.98 -64.96 -21.79
N ASP A 202 -20.67 -65.22 -21.55
CA ASP A 202 -20.01 -66.45 -21.89
C ASP A 202 -20.59 -67.66 -21.11
N ALA A 203 -20.87 -67.49 -19.85
CA ALA A 203 -21.56 -68.51 -19.02
C ALA A 203 -22.96 -68.85 -19.54
N LYS A 204 -23.76 -67.83 -19.94
CA LYS A 204 -25.09 -68.05 -20.54
C LYS A 204 -24.98 -68.78 -21.88
N LYS A 205 -23.95 -68.43 -22.71
CA LYS A 205 -23.70 -69.11 -24.01
C LYS A 205 -23.30 -70.55 -23.79
N ALA A 206 -22.44 -70.85 -22.81
CA ALA A 206 -22.05 -72.21 -22.46
C ALA A 206 -23.26 -73.06 -21.95
N GLN A 207 -24.13 -72.50 -21.08
CA GLN A 207 -25.34 -73.17 -20.65
C GLN A 207 -26.31 -73.46 -21.79
N LYS A 208 -26.43 -72.53 -22.75
CA LYS A 208 -27.27 -72.73 -23.92
C LYS A 208 -26.72 -73.84 -24.85
N GLN A 209 -25.41 -73.92 -25.03
CA GLN A 209 -24.78 -75.00 -25.74
C GLN A 209 -24.92 -76.34 -25.06
N GLN A 210 -24.80 -76.41 -23.71
CA GLN A 210 -25.03 -77.64 -22.98
C GLN A 210 -26.51 -78.15 -23.12
N LYS A 211 -27.47 -77.21 -23.04
CA LYS A 211 -28.90 -77.57 -23.24
C LYS A 211 -29.15 -78.13 -24.65
N ILE A 212 -28.55 -77.58 -25.70
CA ILE A 212 -28.67 -78.06 -27.08
C ILE A 212 -28.01 -79.41 -27.17
N ALA A 213 -26.82 -79.61 -26.62
CA ALA A 213 -26.13 -80.91 -26.66
C ALA A 213 -26.88 -82.00 -25.91
N THR A 214 -27.62 -81.72 -24.88
CA THR A 214 -28.49 -82.68 -24.16
C THR A 214 -29.75 -82.99 -24.93
N GLN A 215 -30.32 -82.03 -25.66
CA GLN A 215 -31.50 -82.26 -26.49
C GLN A 215 -31.17 -83.11 -27.73
N VAL A 216 -29.98 -82.95 -28.35
CA VAL A 216 -29.54 -83.74 -29.46
C VAL A 216 -29.29 -85.24 -29.11
N LYS A 217 -28.95 -85.54 -27.82
CA LYS A 217 -28.77 -86.94 -27.32
C LYS A 217 -30.11 -87.70 -27.10
N HIS A 218 -31.23 -87.00 -27.08
CA HIS A 218 -32.53 -87.61 -26.83
C HIS A 218 -33.49 -87.56 -28.03
N SER A 219 -33.03 -87.26 -29.22
CA SER A 219 -33.85 -87.41 -30.42
C SER A 219 -33.55 -88.77 -31.08
N PRO A 220 -34.55 -89.65 -31.15
CA PRO A 220 -34.39 -90.93 -31.96
C PRO A 220 -34.22 -90.60 -33.42
N LEU A 221 -33.21 -91.21 -34.00
CA LEU A 221 -33.03 -91.22 -35.42
C LEU A 221 -34.22 -91.94 -36.12
N GLU A 222 -35.10 -91.22 -36.75
CA GLU A 222 -35.90 -91.72 -37.84
C GLU A 222 -35.60 -90.94 -39.09
N GLY A 223 -35.22 -91.71 -40.05
CA GLY A 223 -34.64 -91.30 -41.32
C GLY A 223 -35.55 -90.51 -42.24
N THR A 224 -34.99 -89.87 -43.14
CA THR A 224 -35.08 -90.23 -44.61
C THR A 224 -34.26 -89.21 -45.40
N LEU A 225 -33.39 -89.77 -46.26
CA LEU A 225 -32.71 -89.11 -47.33
C LEU A 225 -33.71 -88.40 -48.27
N VAL A 226 -33.38 -87.18 -48.68
CA VAL A 226 -33.50 -86.74 -50.09
C VAL A 226 -32.47 -85.64 -50.36
N ALA A 227 -31.58 -85.93 -51.20
CA ALA A 227 -30.65 -85.03 -51.87
C ALA A 227 -31.36 -84.16 -52.94
N THR A 228 -30.96 -82.88 -52.98
CA THR A 228 -30.73 -82.24 -54.30
C THR A 228 -29.88 -80.98 -54.14
N PRO A 229 -28.93 -80.78 -55.07
CA PRO A 229 -28.09 -79.58 -55.02
C PRO A 229 -28.64 -78.48 -55.94
N LYS A 230 -28.43 -77.26 -55.63
CA LYS A 230 -28.38 -76.09 -56.57
C LYS A 230 -27.43 -75.02 -56.02
N SER A 231 -26.42 -74.93 -56.59
CA SER A 231 -25.51 -74.09 -57.39
C SER A 231 -25.92 -72.60 -57.48
N SER A 232 -24.84 -71.84 -57.40
CA SER A 232 -24.60 -70.53 -58.04
C SER A 232 -25.34 -69.31 -57.38
N SER A 233 -24.77 -68.13 -57.25
CA SER A 233 -23.77 -67.42 -58.02
C SER A 233 -23.61 -66.02 -57.37
N ILE A 234 -22.39 -65.57 -57.19
CA ILE A 234 -21.82 -64.29 -57.62
C ILE A 234 -22.73 -63.02 -57.50
N ARG A 235 -22.41 -62.11 -56.61
CA ARG A 235 -21.78 -60.81 -56.91
C ARG A 235 -21.39 -60.11 -55.59
#